data_b57d0e9caa81ebe1fdf441c06e6592c5
#
_entry.id   b57d0e9caa81ebe1fdf441c06e6592c5
#
_cell.length_a   1.000
_cell.length_b   1.000
_cell.length_c   1.000
_cell.angle_alpha   90.00
_cell.angle_beta   90.00
_cell.angle_gamma   90.00
#
_symmetry.space_group_name_H-M   'P 1'
#
loop_
_entity.id
_entity.type
_entity.pdbx_description
1 polymer ?
#
loop_
_entity_poly.entity_id
_entity_poly.type
_entity_poly.pdbx_seq_one_letter_code
_entity_poly.pdbx_strand_id
1 'polypeptide(L)'
;MNRFIAYIILFISTFSYSYAQTFEVYSQNHLNVESYGGNVSADAFTLVLSYSGTDLNILNWKLSVKLLRPIKSEDQINTFPADKISLLPVRTGGEAQNPGPLPTVNQIGMPSPVPLNESQEMYLVPSSNIPLYNVSQYNSYYRLELFFNLAVAGGAYLSDLQWLYWPTQRNGTYSVPLQFTVSRSDNSVIATHTVNFAIRVQLNDSPPPEHEYSIRISTDAANGVLEFKHLADYVNGKSVVYSNGLTVTSNTDYQVTVRALSPEFSSSSANKLPLDVVKLELQQGVGDKFPVSLSQTAQPIVKGPTTNSAPVSFDIRYYTIGDDRR
;
A
#
# COMPACT_ATOMS: atom_id res chain seq x y z
N MET A 1 -2.52 37.57 -80.02
CA MET A 1 -1.27 37.06 -79.44
C MET A 1 -1.44 36.91 -77.95
N ASN A 2 -1.92 35.70 -77.51
CA ASN A 2 -2.29 35.39 -76.15
C ASN A 2 -1.12 34.72 -75.43
N ARG A 3 -0.66 35.37 -74.34
CA ARG A 3 0.34 34.79 -73.44
C ARG A 3 -0.37 33.94 -72.40
N PHE A 4 -0.18 32.63 -72.44
CA PHE A 4 -0.54 31.70 -71.36
C PHE A 4 0.55 31.81 -70.31
N ILE A 5 0.17 32.26 -69.12
CA ILE A 5 0.99 32.16 -67.90
C ILE A 5 0.64 30.84 -67.21
N ALA A 6 1.53 29.86 -67.27
CA ALA A 6 1.38 28.63 -66.51
C ALA A 6 1.84 28.86 -65.06
N TYR A 7 0.92 28.82 -64.10
CA TYR A 7 1.24 28.77 -62.68
C TYR A 7 1.60 27.32 -62.30
N ILE A 8 2.89 27.06 -62.07
CA ILE A 8 3.33 25.84 -61.42
C ILE A 8 3.07 26.00 -59.90
N ILE A 9 2.02 25.36 -59.38
CA ILE A 9 1.80 25.25 -57.96
C ILE A 9 2.69 24.15 -57.44
N LEU A 10 3.82 24.54 -56.82
CA LEU A 10 4.70 23.62 -56.12
C LEU A 10 3.99 23.18 -54.81
N PHE A 11 3.39 21.99 -54.81
CA PHE A 11 2.86 21.37 -53.61
C PHE A 11 4.05 20.87 -52.77
N ILE A 12 4.53 21.71 -51.85
CA ILE A 12 5.43 21.26 -50.79
C ILE A 12 4.58 20.49 -49.78
N SER A 13 4.52 19.17 -49.92
CA SER A 13 4.00 18.29 -48.89
C SER A 13 5.01 18.31 -47.73
N THR A 14 4.77 19.15 -46.76
CA THR A 14 5.43 19.04 -45.45
C THR A 14 4.98 17.72 -44.84
N PHE A 15 5.83 16.72 -44.90
CA PHE A 15 5.66 15.52 -44.08
C PHE A 15 5.79 15.96 -42.63
N SER A 16 4.66 16.25 -41.99
CA SER A 16 4.62 16.40 -40.55
C SER A 16 4.84 15.01 -39.94
N TYR A 17 6.06 14.77 -39.48
CA TYR A 17 6.30 13.60 -38.63
C TYR A 17 5.42 13.76 -37.38
N SER A 18 4.34 13.00 -37.34
CA SER A 18 3.48 12.95 -36.18
C SER A 18 4.20 12.14 -35.09
N TYR A 19 4.78 12.81 -34.12
CA TYR A 19 5.28 12.19 -32.90
C TYR A 19 4.09 11.68 -32.10
N ALA A 20 3.97 10.37 -31.97
CA ALA A 20 2.82 9.78 -31.29
C ALA A 20 3.24 9.26 -29.92
N GLN A 21 2.74 9.92 -28.88
CA GLN A 21 2.67 9.37 -27.53
C GLN A 21 1.37 8.60 -27.38
N THR A 22 1.41 7.38 -26.89
CA THR A 22 0.19 6.64 -26.53
C THR A 22 0.28 6.14 -25.09
N PHE A 23 -0.88 6.12 -24.47
CA PHE A 23 -1.08 5.50 -23.17
C PHE A 23 -2.34 4.63 -23.24
N GLU A 24 -2.18 3.34 -23.07
CA GLU A 24 -3.24 2.37 -23.15
C GLU A 24 -3.24 1.51 -21.88
N VAL A 25 -4.41 1.04 -21.49
CA VAL A 25 -4.60 0.12 -20.37
C VAL A 25 -5.39 -1.06 -20.85
N TYR A 26 -4.77 -2.22 -20.82
CA TYR A 26 -5.42 -3.50 -21.04
C TYR A 26 -5.76 -4.11 -19.70
N SER A 27 -6.96 -4.66 -19.55
CA SER A 27 -7.38 -5.33 -18.33
C SER A 27 -8.02 -6.68 -18.63
N GLN A 28 -7.87 -7.59 -17.68
CA GLN A 28 -8.79 -8.73 -17.60
C GLN A 28 -10.20 -8.21 -17.30
N ASN A 29 -11.22 -8.96 -17.67
CA ASN A 29 -12.59 -8.47 -17.52
C ASN A 29 -13.07 -8.51 -16.07
N HIS A 30 -12.62 -9.50 -15.28
CA HIS A 30 -13.09 -9.71 -13.92
C HIS A 30 -12.12 -10.55 -13.06
N LEU A 31 -12.32 -10.49 -11.75
CA LEU A 31 -11.76 -11.36 -10.74
C LEU A 31 -12.90 -12.07 -10.00
N ASN A 32 -12.85 -13.40 -9.90
CA ASN A 32 -13.74 -14.16 -9.04
C ASN A 32 -13.12 -14.30 -7.65
N VAL A 33 -13.90 -14.01 -6.62
CA VAL A 33 -13.55 -14.25 -5.21
C VAL A 33 -14.42 -15.39 -4.73
N GLU A 34 -13.82 -16.57 -4.62
CA GLU A 34 -14.52 -17.82 -4.31
C GLU A 34 -14.23 -18.34 -2.90
N SER A 35 -13.38 -17.63 -2.15
CA SER A 35 -12.94 -17.97 -0.80
C SER A 35 -12.89 -16.76 0.11
N TYR A 36 -13.18 -16.97 1.39
CA TYR A 36 -12.94 -15.96 2.44
C TYR A 36 -11.47 -15.55 2.56
N GLY A 37 -10.53 -16.32 2.01
CA GLY A 37 -9.13 -15.94 1.90
C GLY A 37 -8.86 -14.78 0.94
N GLY A 38 -9.88 -14.35 0.18
CA GLY A 38 -9.72 -13.40 -0.92
C GLY A 38 -9.18 -14.06 -2.19
N ASN A 39 -8.70 -13.26 -3.13
CA ASN A 39 -8.07 -13.78 -4.34
C ASN A 39 -7.14 -12.73 -4.98
N VAL A 40 -6.26 -13.21 -5.86
CA VAL A 40 -5.35 -12.37 -6.65
C VAL A 40 -5.49 -12.73 -8.13
N SER A 41 -5.81 -11.74 -8.97
CA SER A 41 -5.74 -11.87 -10.42
C SER A 41 -4.34 -11.50 -10.88
N ALA A 42 -3.61 -12.46 -11.44
CA ALA A 42 -2.29 -12.22 -12.01
C ALA A 42 -2.45 -11.42 -13.31
N ASP A 43 -1.54 -10.45 -13.56
CA ASP A 43 -1.53 -9.58 -14.73
C ASP A 43 -2.92 -8.98 -15.04
N ALA A 44 -3.67 -8.58 -13.99
CA ALA A 44 -5.02 -8.03 -14.11
C ALA A 44 -5.05 -6.76 -14.97
N PHE A 45 -3.97 -5.98 -14.92
CA PHE A 45 -3.78 -4.78 -15.74
C PHE A 45 -2.40 -4.77 -16.38
N THR A 46 -2.36 -4.39 -17.64
CA THR A 46 -1.14 -4.04 -18.37
C THR A 46 -1.26 -2.61 -18.87
N LEU A 47 -0.44 -1.73 -18.34
CA LEU A 47 -0.37 -0.33 -18.74
C LEU A 47 0.75 -0.18 -19.77
N VAL A 48 0.43 0.34 -20.94
CA VAL A 48 1.36 0.47 -22.06
C VAL A 48 1.60 1.95 -22.33
N LEU A 49 2.85 2.36 -22.21
CA LEU A 49 3.32 3.70 -22.53
C LEU A 49 4.26 3.61 -23.71
N SER A 50 3.88 4.17 -24.86
CA SER A 50 4.74 4.12 -26.04
C SER A 50 4.95 5.48 -26.67
N TYR A 51 6.09 5.60 -27.34
CA TYR A 51 6.50 6.78 -28.07
C TYR A 51 7.31 6.40 -29.29
N SER A 52 7.04 7.07 -30.39
CA SER A 52 7.85 6.99 -31.59
C SER A 52 8.25 8.40 -32.02
N GLY A 53 9.54 8.67 -32.08
CA GLY A 53 10.03 10.01 -32.40
C GLY A 53 11.47 10.25 -31.97
N THR A 54 11.83 11.53 -31.78
CA THR A 54 13.15 11.99 -31.36
C THR A 54 13.06 12.81 -30.08
N ASP A 55 14.14 12.88 -29.33
CA ASP A 55 14.38 13.84 -28.24
C ASP A 55 13.29 13.96 -27.18
N LEU A 56 12.68 12.85 -26.76
CA LEU A 56 11.73 12.85 -25.65
C LEU A 56 12.29 12.14 -24.42
N ASN A 57 12.35 12.90 -23.32
CA ASN A 57 12.81 12.42 -22.04
C ASN A 57 12.01 13.11 -20.93
N ILE A 58 11.17 12.36 -20.22
CA ILE A 58 10.34 12.89 -19.15
C ILE A 58 10.86 12.40 -17.80
N LEU A 59 11.49 13.32 -17.06
CA LEU A 59 12.04 13.07 -15.74
C LEU A 59 10.95 13.09 -14.67
N ASN A 60 11.13 12.29 -13.61
CA ASN A 60 10.28 12.30 -12.41
C ASN A 60 8.78 12.20 -12.72
N TRP A 61 8.43 11.44 -13.77
CA TRP A 61 7.04 11.22 -14.14
C TRP A 61 6.29 10.46 -13.04
N LYS A 62 5.00 10.63 -13.04
CA LYS A 62 4.09 10.02 -12.06
C LYS A 62 3.04 9.18 -12.78
N LEU A 63 2.61 8.12 -12.11
CA LEU A 63 1.46 7.32 -12.51
C LEU A 63 0.54 7.17 -11.31
N SER A 64 -0.71 7.49 -11.49
CA SER A 64 -1.72 7.38 -10.44
C SER A 64 -2.94 6.59 -10.91
N VAL A 65 -3.71 6.15 -9.94
CA VAL A 65 -5.02 5.51 -10.13
C VAL A 65 -6.03 6.11 -9.17
N LYS A 66 -7.24 6.34 -9.64
CA LYS A 66 -8.37 6.73 -8.78
C LYS A 66 -9.65 5.99 -9.17
N LEU A 67 -10.52 5.81 -8.19
CA LEU A 67 -11.90 5.40 -8.41
C LEU A 67 -12.71 6.59 -8.93
N LEU A 68 -13.47 6.38 -10.01
CA LEU A 68 -14.34 7.43 -10.56
C LEU A 68 -15.67 7.55 -9.80
N ARG A 69 -16.04 6.50 -9.06
CA ARG A 69 -17.23 6.42 -8.23
C ARG A 69 -17.08 5.25 -7.24
N PRO A 70 -17.88 5.19 -6.15
CA PRO A 70 -17.90 4.05 -5.24
C PRO A 70 -18.14 2.72 -5.99
N ILE A 71 -17.52 1.66 -5.50
CA ILE A 71 -17.62 0.32 -6.07
C ILE A 71 -18.94 -0.29 -5.63
N LYS A 72 -19.92 -0.30 -6.52
CA LYS A 72 -21.26 -0.80 -6.23
C LYS A 72 -21.55 -2.09 -6.96
N SER A 73 -22.42 -2.90 -6.34
CA SER A 73 -23.04 -4.05 -7.00
C SER A 73 -23.88 -3.62 -8.24
N GLU A 74 -24.11 -4.51 -9.16
CA GLU A 74 -24.90 -4.21 -10.38
C GLU A 74 -26.31 -3.69 -10.06
N ASP A 75 -26.92 -4.16 -8.96
CA ASP A 75 -28.21 -3.67 -8.46
C ASP A 75 -28.10 -2.36 -7.66
N GLN A 76 -26.92 -1.80 -7.50
CA GLN A 76 -26.60 -0.56 -6.77
C GLN A 76 -26.90 -0.59 -5.25
N ILE A 77 -27.22 -1.75 -4.69
CA ILE A 77 -27.61 -1.88 -3.26
C ILE A 77 -26.38 -1.95 -2.38
N ASN A 78 -25.39 -2.79 -2.72
CA ASN A 78 -24.22 -3.03 -1.90
C ASN A 78 -23.00 -2.25 -2.40
N THR A 79 -22.13 -1.86 -1.47
CA THR A 79 -20.86 -1.17 -1.76
C THR A 79 -19.70 -2.07 -1.35
N PHE A 80 -18.76 -2.29 -2.26
CA PHE A 80 -17.52 -3.01 -1.96
C PHE A 80 -16.49 -2.04 -1.38
N PRO A 81 -15.85 -2.35 -0.24
CA PRO A 81 -14.87 -1.45 0.37
C PRO A 81 -13.59 -1.37 -0.47
N ALA A 82 -13.26 -0.16 -0.91
CA ALA A 82 -12.14 0.07 -1.82
C ALA A 82 -10.77 -0.30 -1.20
N ASP A 83 -10.62 -0.11 0.11
CA ASP A 83 -9.40 -0.43 0.87
C ASP A 83 -9.06 -1.93 0.91
N LYS A 84 -10.01 -2.78 0.53
CA LYS A 84 -9.81 -4.23 0.40
C LYS A 84 -9.27 -4.65 -0.96
N ILE A 85 -9.09 -3.69 -1.88
CA ILE A 85 -8.55 -3.93 -3.22
C ILE A 85 -7.18 -3.25 -3.30
N SER A 86 -6.18 -3.99 -3.77
CA SER A 86 -4.82 -3.45 -3.97
C SER A 86 -4.29 -3.79 -5.35
N LEU A 87 -3.55 -2.84 -5.92
CA LEU A 87 -2.73 -3.06 -7.11
C LEU A 87 -1.29 -3.39 -6.68
N LEU A 88 -0.75 -4.45 -7.27
CA LEU A 88 0.61 -4.92 -6.99
C LEU A 88 1.42 -4.87 -8.29
N PRO A 89 2.38 -3.96 -8.43
CA PRO A 89 3.29 -3.98 -9.56
C PRO A 89 4.17 -5.23 -9.51
N VAL A 90 4.25 -5.96 -10.61
CA VAL A 90 4.92 -7.28 -10.66
C VAL A 90 6.20 -7.21 -11.48
N ARG A 91 6.08 -6.71 -12.70
CA ARG A 91 7.17 -6.68 -13.67
C ARG A 91 6.97 -5.59 -14.70
N THR A 92 8.03 -5.29 -15.41
CA THR A 92 8.01 -4.47 -16.61
C THR A 92 8.26 -5.32 -17.85
N GLY A 93 7.87 -4.82 -19.01
CA GLY A 93 8.10 -5.42 -20.31
C GLY A 93 8.10 -4.35 -21.39
N GLY A 94 8.08 -4.79 -22.65
CA GLY A 94 8.03 -3.88 -23.80
C GLY A 94 9.32 -3.90 -24.61
N GLU A 95 9.63 -2.80 -25.26
CA GLU A 95 10.75 -2.67 -26.19
C GLU A 95 11.36 -1.25 -26.15
N ALA A 96 12.68 -1.16 -26.18
CA ALA A 96 13.39 0.10 -26.31
C ALA A 96 14.52 -0.06 -27.34
N GLN A 97 14.44 0.70 -28.42
CA GLN A 97 15.48 0.67 -29.44
C GLN A 97 16.72 1.47 -29.05
N ASN A 98 16.57 2.52 -28.26
CA ASN A 98 17.66 3.34 -27.71
C ASN A 98 17.14 4.22 -26.55
N PRO A 99 17.90 4.38 -25.46
CA PRO A 99 19.07 3.65 -25.01
C PRO A 99 18.74 2.56 -24.00
N GLY A 100 19.33 1.37 -24.17
CA GLY A 100 19.47 0.38 -23.12
C GLY A 100 18.22 -0.40 -22.71
N PRO A 101 18.37 -1.30 -21.72
CA PRO A 101 17.27 -2.14 -21.27
C PRO A 101 16.18 -1.32 -20.56
N LEU A 102 14.95 -1.81 -20.67
CA LEU A 102 13.80 -1.24 -19.94
C LEU A 102 14.03 -1.31 -18.43
N PRO A 103 13.57 -0.28 -17.68
CA PRO A 103 13.72 -0.28 -16.23
C PRO A 103 12.83 -1.33 -15.56
N THR A 104 13.29 -1.88 -14.44
CA THR A 104 12.50 -2.76 -13.57
C THR A 104 11.57 -1.96 -12.68
N VAL A 105 10.58 -2.62 -12.08
CA VAL A 105 9.65 -2.04 -11.09
C VAL A 105 10.39 -1.30 -9.96
N ASN A 106 11.45 -1.92 -9.42
CA ASN A 106 12.26 -1.32 -8.35
C ASN A 106 13.05 -0.10 -8.82
N GLN A 107 13.59 -0.13 -10.03
CA GLN A 107 14.32 1.01 -10.61
C GLN A 107 13.41 2.21 -10.85
N ILE A 108 12.15 1.97 -11.25
CA ILE A 108 11.13 3.02 -11.38
C ILE A 108 10.78 3.61 -10.00
N GLY A 109 10.83 2.82 -8.94
CA GLY A 109 10.44 3.23 -7.59
C GLY A 109 8.95 3.03 -7.32
N MET A 110 8.37 1.93 -7.79
CA MET A 110 6.95 1.60 -7.60
C MET A 110 6.70 0.99 -6.23
N PRO A 111 5.79 1.57 -5.40
CA PRO A 111 5.38 0.96 -4.14
C PRO A 111 4.51 -0.28 -4.36
N SER A 112 4.57 -1.24 -3.44
CA SER A 112 3.74 -2.45 -3.44
C SER A 112 3.47 -2.92 -2.01
N PRO A 113 2.20 -3.24 -1.64
CA PRO A 113 0.97 -3.03 -2.41
C PRO A 113 0.49 -1.58 -2.42
N VAL A 114 -0.36 -1.21 -3.38
CA VAL A 114 -1.05 0.09 -3.43
C VAL A 114 -2.56 -0.15 -3.26
N PRO A 115 -3.12 0.07 -2.06
CA PRO A 115 -4.55 -0.07 -1.84
C PRO A 115 -5.32 1.03 -2.56
N LEU A 116 -6.53 0.72 -3.05
CA LEU A 116 -7.43 1.71 -3.59
C LEU A 116 -8.05 2.55 -2.46
N ASN A 117 -8.46 3.77 -2.82
CA ASN A 117 -9.13 4.69 -1.92
C ASN A 117 -10.33 5.34 -2.64
N GLU A 118 -11.47 5.47 -1.95
CA GLU A 118 -12.67 6.05 -2.55
C GLU A 118 -12.57 7.56 -2.77
N SER A 119 -11.82 8.24 -1.91
CA SER A 119 -11.77 9.72 -1.86
C SER A 119 -10.47 10.30 -2.41
N GLN A 120 -9.44 9.47 -2.59
CA GLN A 120 -8.10 9.92 -2.93
C GLN A 120 -7.54 9.20 -4.14
N GLU A 121 -6.77 9.91 -4.90
CA GLU A 121 -5.93 9.37 -5.96
C GLU A 121 -4.71 8.68 -5.33
N MET A 122 -4.43 7.44 -5.75
CA MET A 122 -3.33 6.64 -5.24
C MET A 122 -2.21 6.58 -6.26
N TYR A 123 -0.97 6.75 -5.82
CA TYR A 123 0.18 6.77 -6.73
C TYR A 123 0.80 5.37 -6.87
N LEU A 124 0.77 4.85 -8.10
CA LEU A 124 1.50 3.64 -8.52
C LEU A 124 2.98 3.95 -8.81
N VAL A 125 3.25 5.19 -9.23
CA VAL A 125 4.58 5.77 -9.35
C VAL A 125 4.48 7.19 -8.78
N PRO A 126 4.88 7.43 -7.52
CA PRO A 126 4.80 8.77 -6.92
C PRO A 126 5.74 9.79 -7.57
N SER A 127 6.92 9.33 -7.94
CA SER A 127 7.94 10.07 -8.68
C SER A 127 8.95 9.05 -9.19
N SER A 128 9.02 8.87 -10.49
CA SER A 128 9.92 7.86 -11.05
C SER A 128 11.39 8.28 -10.92
N ASN A 129 12.23 7.32 -10.51
CA ASN A 129 13.68 7.49 -10.49
C ASN A 129 14.31 7.39 -11.89
N ILE A 130 13.56 6.89 -12.88
CA ILE A 130 14.00 6.65 -14.25
C ILE A 130 13.14 7.49 -15.20
N PRO A 131 13.74 8.12 -16.23
CA PRO A 131 12.99 8.87 -17.23
C PRO A 131 11.99 8.00 -17.99
N LEU A 132 10.82 8.56 -18.30
CA LEU A 132 9.91 7.98 -19.27
C LEU A 132 10.34 8.39 -20.68
N TYR A 133 10.30 7.44 -21.59
CA TYR A 133 10.65 7.54 -23.02
C TYR A 133 12.12 7.71 -23.33
N ASN A 134 12.96 8.24 -22.51
CA ASN A 134 14.40 8.39 -22.65
C ASN A 134 14.97 8.14 -24.08
N VAL A 135 14.37 8.81 -25.04
CA VAL A 135 14.62 8.63 -26.48
C VAL A 135 15.69 9.59 -26.94
N SER A 136 16.69 9.09 -27.68
CA SER A 136 17.80 9.89 -28.20
C SER A 136 17.41 10.72 -29.43
N GLN A 137 18.38 11.48 -29.97
CA GLN A 137 18.23 12.34 -31.14
C GLN A 137 17.82 11.60 -32.44
N TYR A 138 17.91 10.27 -32.46
CA TYR A 138 17.53 9.50 -33.65
C TYR A 138 16.08 9.02 -33.50
N ASN A 139 15.40 8.91 -34.62
CA ASN A 139 14.05 8.36 -34.67
C ASN A 139 14.06 6.96 -34.07
N SER A 140 13.46 6.86 -32.87
CA SER A 140 13.50 5.67 -32.02
C SER A 140 12.11 5.31 -31.55
N TYR A 141 11.94 4.05 -31.24
CA TYR A 141 10.73 3.51 -30.65
C TYR A 141 11.00 3.12 -29.20
N TYR A 142 10.09 3.48 -28.32
CA TYR A 142 10.09 3.12 -26.91
C TYR A 142 8.70 2.66 -26.49
N ARG A 143 8.62 1.49 -25.89
CA ARG A 143 7.40 0.94 -25.34
C ARG A 143 7.69 0.34 -23.98
N LEU A 144 7.12 0.92 -22.94
CA LEU A 144 7.17 0.43 -21.57
C LEU A 144 5.82 -0.18 -21.21
N GLU A 145 5.83 -1.43 -20.80
CA GLU A 145 4.68 -2.14 -20.25
C GLU A 145 4.87 -2.33 -18.77
N LEU A 146 3.84 -1.96 -17.98
CA LEU A 146 3.79 -2.14 -16.54
C LEU A 146 2.69 -3.15 -16.22
N PHE A 147 3.07 -4.27 -15.61
CA PHE A 147 2.15 -5.36 -15.27
C PHE A 147 1.79 -5.30 -13.81
N PHE A 148 0.48 -5.36 -13.54
CA PHE A 148 -0.07 -5.30 -12.20
C PHE A 148 -0.98 -6.50 -11.92
N ASN A 149 -0.80 -7.12 -10.77
CA ASN A 149 -1.82 -7.98 -10.20
C ASN A 149 -2.86 -7.12 -9.49
N LEU A 150 -4.10 -7.59 -9.43
CA LEU A 150 -5.16 -7.06 -8.57
C LEU A 150 -5.41 -8.05 -7.46
N ALA A 151 -5.29 -7.61 -6.21
CA ALA A 151 -5.59 -8.41 -5.05
C ALA A 151 -6.87 -7.92 -4.36
N VAL A 152 -7.72 -8.85 -3.98
CA VAL A 152 -8.84 -8.64 -3.06
C VAL A 152 -8.49 -9.32 -1.75
N ALA A 153 -8.43 -8.54 -0.67
CA ALA A 153 -8.10 -9.04 0.65
C ALA A 153 -9.19 -9.99 1.17
N GLY A 154 -8.80 -11.06 1.83
CA GLY A 154 -9.72 -11.96 2.51
C GLY A 154 -10.37 -11.34 3.75
N GLY A 155 -11.44 -11.94 4.22
CA GLY A 155 -12.08 -11.55 5.47
C GLY A 155 -13.58 -11.89 5.53
N ALA A 156 -14.13 -11.83 6.74
CA ALA A 156 -15.55 -12.12 6.99
C ALA A 156 -16.50 -11.15 6.25
N TYR A 157 -16.03 -9.93 5.93
CA TYR A 157 -16.81 -8.92 5.20
C TYR A 157 -17.33 -9.43 3.83
N LEU A 158 -16.66 -10.42 3.23
CA LEU A 158 -17.07 -11.03 1.96
C LEU A 158 -18.42 -11.73 2.05
N SER A 159 -18.82 -12.15 3.27
CA SER A 159 -20.15 -12.74 3.53
C SER A 159 -21.29 -11.80 3.13
N ASP A 160 -21.11 -10.51 3.40
CA ASP A 160 -22.15 -9.50 3.10
C ASP A 160 -22.15 -9.07 1.63
N LEU A 161 -21.10 -9.43 0.90
CA LEU A 161 -20.88 -9.03 -0.49
C LEU A 161 -21.15 -10.16 -1.50
N GLN A 162 -21.32 -11.40 -1.04
CA GLN A 162 -21.49 -12.54 -1.91
C GLN A 162 -22.86 -12.56 -2.60
N TRP A 163 -22.90 -13.22 -3.75
CA TRP A 163 -24.12 -13.49 -4.46
C TRP A 163 -24.99 -14.51 -3.69
N LEU A 164 -26.28 -14.20 -3.52
CA LEU A 164 -27.25 -15.08 -2.84
C LEU A 164 -28.51 -15.23 -3.69
N TYR A 165 -28.99 -16.45 -3.83
CA TYR A 165 -30.17 -16.77 -4.64
C TYR A 165 -31.49 -16.60 -3.86
N TRP A 166 -31.54 -17.01 -2.58
CA TRP A 166 -32.74 -17.06 -1.78
C TRP A 166 -32.42 -17.06 -0.26
N PRO A 167 -33.18 -16.39 0.59
CA PRO A 167 -34.43 -15.63 0.36
C PRO A 167 -34.20 -14.17 -0.04
N THR A 168 -33.00 -13.64 0.11
CA THR A 168 -32.63 -12.27 -0.27
C THR A 168 -31.78 -12.35 -1.53
N GLN A 169 -32.38 -12.09 -2.67
CA GLN A 169 -31.63 -11.98 -3.92
C GLN A 169 -30.60 -10.87 -3.80
N ARG A 170 -29.32 -11.23 -3.79
CA ARG A 170 -28.21 -10.29 -3.68
C ARG A 170 -27.28 -10.48 -4.86
N ASN A 171 -26.94 -9.39 -5.54
CA ASN A 171 -25.97 -9.43 -6.63
C ASN A 171 -24.55 -9.29 -6.07
N GLY A 172 -23.71 -10.31 -6.31
CA GLY A 172 -22.31 -10.36 -5.90
C GLY A 172 -21.32 -9.82 -6.94
N THR A 173 -21.79 -9.16 -8.01
CA THR A 173 -20.93 -8.57 -9.04
C THR A 173 -20.79 -7.07 -8.80
N TYR A 174 -19.55 -6.61 -8.68
CA TYR A 174 -19.19 -5.24 -8.36
C TYR A 174 -18.41 -4.60 -9.49
N SER A 175 -18.82 -3.39 -9.91
CA SER A 175 -18.13 -2.60 -10.93
C SER A 175 -17.06 -1.71 -10.30
N VAL A 176 -15.81 -1.85 -10.76
CA VAL A 176 -14.65 -1.11 -10.30
C VAL A 176 -14.17 -0.16 -11.41
N PRO A 177 -14.71 1.06 -11.48
CA PRO A 177 -14.34 2.04 -12.51
C PRO A 177 -13.06 2.78 -12.11
N LEU A 178 -11.97 2.48 -12.79
CA LEU A 178 -10.65 3.05 -12.53
C LEU A 178 -10.25 4.05 -13.62
N GLN A 179 -9.65 5.14 -13.22
CA GLN A 179 -8.93 6.05 -14.11
C GLN A 179 -7.45 6.02 -13.76
N PHE A 180 -6.63 5.69 -14.74
CA PHE A 180 -5.18 5.80 -14.66
C PHE A 180 -4.73 7.10 -15.29
N THR A 181 -3.79 7.81 -14.65
CA THR A 181 -3.27 9.09 -15.12
C THR A 181 -1.76 9.08 -15.10
N VAL A 182 -1.16 9.40 -16.24
CA VAL A 182 0.28 9.67 -16.35
C VAL A 182 0.49 11.18 -16.35
N SER A 183 1.39 11.67 -15.51
CA SER A 183 1.67 13.10 -15.39
C SER A 183 3.17 13.38 -15.25
N ARG A 184 3.56 14.64 -15.53
CA ARG A 184 4.90 15.16 -15.26
C ARG A 184 5.09 15.45 -13.77
N SER A 185 6.30 15.80 -13.41
CA SER A 185 6.66 16.20 -12.04
C SER A 185 5.86 17.41 -11.52
N ASP A 186 5.49 18.32 -12.40
CA ASP A 186 4.66 19.51 -12.11
C ASP A 186 3.15 19.23 -12.06
N ASN A 187 2.74 17.96 -12.14
CA ASN A 187 1.37 17.48 -12.22
C ASN A 187 0.63 17.79 -13.53
N SER A 188 1.30 18.31 -14.56
CA SER A 188 0.69 18.40 -15.87
C SER A 188 0.40 17.01 -16.43
N VAL A 189 -0.86 16.78 -16.83
CA VAL A 189 -1.31 15.48 -17.33
C VAL A 189 -0.72 15.22 -18.71
N ILE A 190 -0.12 14.05 -18.88
CA ILE A 190 0.38 13.57 -20.19
C ILE A 190 -0.76 12.80 -20.88
N ALA A 191 -1.36 11.86 -20.16
CA ALA A 191 -2.46 11.05 -20.68
C ALA A 191 -3.29 10.44 -19.56
N THR A 192 -4.54 10.10 -19.88
CA THR A 192 -5.45 9.36 -19.00
C THR A 192 -6.10 8.20 -19.74
N HIS A 193 -6.36 7.13 -19.02
CA HIS A 193 -7.12 5.99 -19.54
C HIS A 193 -8.09 5.49 -18.49
N THR A 194 -9.32 5.20 -18.90
CA THR A 194 -10.36 4.69 -18.00
C THR A 194 -10.71 3.26 -18.36
N VAL A 195 -10.78 2.39 -17.36
CA VAL A 195 -11.21 1.00 -17.48
C VAL A 195 -12.29 0.70 -16.47
N ASN A 196 -13.14 -0.26 -16.77
CA ASN A 196 -14.09 -0.82 -15.84
C ASN A 196 -13.76 -2.30 -15.64
N PHE A 197 -13.45 -2.68 -14.42
CA PHE A 197 -13.13 -4.04 -14.02
C PHE A 197 -14.27 -4.58 -13.15
N ALA A 198 -14.52 -5.89 -13.16
CA ALA A 198 -15.54 -6.48 -12.31
C ALA A 198 -14.93 -7.37 -11.22
N ILE A 199 -15.49 -7.30 -10.02
CA ILE A 199 -15.23 -8.27 -8.95
C ILE A 199 -16.50 -9.08 -8.75
N ARG A 200 -16.39 -10.41 -8.77
CA ARG A 200 -17.51 -11.33 -8.53
C ARG A 200 -17.23 -12.11 -7.27
N VAL A 201 -18.11 -11.95 -6.28
CA VAL A 201 -18.01 -12.66 -4.99
C VAL A 201 -19.02 -13.79 -4.96
N GLN A 202 -18.52 -15.01 -4.98
CA GLN A 202 -19.29 -16.24 -4.88
C GLN A 202 -18.51 -17.26 -4.04
N LEU A 203 -18.70 -17.20 -2.71
CA LEU A 203 -17.94 -17.99 -1.77
C LEU A 203 -18.38 -19.46 -1.79
N ASN A 204 -17.42 -20.36 -1.85
CA ASN A 204 -17.60 -21.80 -1.87
C ASN A 204 -17.13 -22.47 -0.58
N ASP A 205 -16.49 -21.70 0.33
CA ASP A 205 -15.99 -22.15 1.63
C ASP A 205 -16.85 -21.59 2.78
N SER A 206 -16.65 -22.12 3.98
CA SER A 206 -17.29 -21.61 5.18
C SER A 206 -16.61 -20.32 5.64
N PRO A 207 -17.37 -19.38 6.25
CA PRO A 207 -16.76 -18.21 6.84
C PRO A 207 -15.69 -18.63 7.86
N PRO A 208 -14.55 -17.93 7.90
CA PRO A 208 -13.56 -18.17 8.93
C PRO A 208 -14.23 -17.98 10.28
N PRO A 209 -13.84 -18.77 11.31
CA PRO A 209 -14.35 -18.54 12.65
C PRO A 209 -14.09 -17.07 13.03
N GLU A 210 -15.10 -16.42 13.56
CA GLU A 210 -14.96 -15.04 14.04
C GLU A 210 -13.91 -15.01 15.15
N HIS A 211 -12.75 -14.48 14.82
CA HIS A 211 -11.69 -14.22 15.80
C HIS A 211 -11.90 -12.81 16.33
N GLU A 212 -12.54 -12.70 17.49
CA GLU A 212 -12.57 -11.45 18.21
C GLU A 212 -11.22 -11.26 18.92
N TYR A 213 -10.47 -10.29 18.49
CA TYR A 213 -9.27 -9.87 19.22
C TYR A 213 -9.13 -8.34 19.19
N SER A 214 -8.72 -7.81 20.31
CA SER A 214 -8.34 -6.40 20.41
C SER A 214 -7.14 -6.25 21.33
N ILE A 215 -6.32 -5.25 21.05
CA ILE A 215 -5.24 -4.79 21.91
C ILE A 215 -5.39 -3.29 22.09
N ARG A 216 -5.31 -2.84 23.33
CA ARG A 216 -5.42 -1.42 23.68
C ARG A 216 -4.34 -1.06 24.69
N ILE A 217 -3.64 0.04 24.44
CA ILE A 217 -2.72 0.65 25.40
C ILE A 217 -3.40 1.90 25.95
N SER A 218 -3.33 2.10 27.28
CA SER A 218 -3.86 3.32 27.91
C SER A 218 -3.05 4.54 27.48
N THR A 219 -3.67 5.71 27.46
CA THR A 219 -3.00 6.96 27.07
C THR A 219 -1.80 7.25 27.97
N ASP A 220 -1.88 6.97 29.26
CA ASP A 220 -0.80 7.19 30.22
C ASP A 220 0.37 6.26 29.97
N ALA A 221 0.12 4.98 29.69
CA ALA A 221 1.17 4.02 29.37
C ALA A 221 1.82 4.29 28.00
N ALA A 222 1.03 4.75 27.02
CA ALA A 222 1.55 5.12 25.70
C ALA A 222 2.45 6.35 25.72
N ASN A 223 2.22 7.25 26.70
CA ASN A 223 3.02 8.46 26.92
C ASN A 223 3.89 8.34 28.18
N GLY A 224 4.35 7.14 28.49
CA GLY A 224 5.11 6.85 29.71
C GLY A 224 6.36 7.70 29.87
N VAL A 225 6.61 8.19 31.09
CA VAL A 225 7.76 9.03 31.45
C VAL A 225 8.56 8.39 32.56
N LEU A 226 9.87 8.21 32.32
CA LEU A 226 10.85 7.90 33.35
C LEU A 226 11.64 9.17 33.69
N GLU A 227 11.40 9.73 34.87
CA GLU A 227 11.99 10.99 35.28
C GLU A 227 13.14 10.77 36.30
N PHE A 228 14.34 11.24 35.97
CA PHE A 228 15.55 11.15 36.79
C PHE A 228 15.84 12.53 37.39
N LYS A 229 15.57 12.70 38.68
CA LYS A 229 15.75 13.98 39.39
C LYS A 229 17.01 14.04 40.25
N HIS A 230 17.48 12.89 40.74
CA HIS A 230 18.57 12.79 41.69
C HIS A 230 19.61 11.77 41.23
N LEU A 231 20.84 11.93 41.66
CA LEU A 231 21.93 10.98 41.37
C LEU A 231 21.55 9.55 41.80
N ALA A 232 20.80 9.41 42.89
CA ALA A 232 20.29 8.12 43.38
C ALA A 232 19.38 7.41 42.33
N ASP A 233 18.67 8.15 41.49
CA ASP A 233 17.82 7.58 40.46
C ASP A 233 18.66 6.87 39.37
N TYR A 234 19.84 7.37 39.09
CA TYR A 234 20.80 6.75 38.15
C TYR A 234 21.52 5.55 38.78
N VAL A 235 21.85 5.63 40.06
CA VAL A 235 22.55 4.55 40.76
C VAL A 235 21.64 3.35 41.03
N ASN A 236 20.39 3.60 41.39
CA ASN A 236 19.45 2.55 41.79
C ASN A 236 18.51 2.12 40.64
N GLY A 237 18.52 2.83 39.53
CA GLY A 237 17.52 2.71 38.47
C GLY A 237 16.21 3.40 38.87
N LYS A 238 15.34 3.53 37.88
CA LYS A 238 14.02 4.14 37.99
C LYS A 238 12.96 3.24 37.43
N SER A 239 11.76 3.27 38.00
CA SER A 239 10.62 2.57 37.41
C SER A 239 9.34 3.37 37.54
N VAL A 240 8.44 3.17 36.61
CA VAL A 240 7.07 3.67 36.63
C VAL A 240 6.12 2.55 36.22
N VAL A 241 4.99 2.47 36.89
CA VAL A 241 3.94 1.46 36.63
C VAL A 241 2.66 2.18 36.23
N TYR A 242 2.09 1.74 35.12
CA TYR A 242 0.80 2.21 34.63
C TYR A 242 -0.24 1.11 34.81
N SER A 243 -1.14 1.29 35.76
CA SER A 243 -2.20 0.33 36.04
C SER A 243 -3.15 0.21 34.84
N ASN A 244 -3.50 -1.03 34.52
CA ASN A 244 -4.31 -1.35 33.33
C ASN A 244 -3.74 -0.74 32.04
N GLY A 245 -2.42 -0.66 31.95
CA GLY A 245 -1.70 -0.04 30.84
C GLY A 245 -1.91 -0.75 29.50
N LEU A 246 -2.11 -2.07 29.53
CA LEU A 246 -2.40 -2.89 28.36
C LEU A 246 -3.67 -3.69 28.60
N THR A 247 -4.61 -3.69 27.67
CA THR A 247 -5.80 -4.55 27.67
C THR A 247 -5.81 -5.41 26.42
N VAL A 248 -6.03 -6.71 26.59
CA VAL A 248 -6.13 -7.70 25.50
C VAL A 248 -7.47 -8.42 25.59
N THR A 249 -8.13 -8.56 24.45
CA THR A 249 -9.32 -9.40 24.29
C THR A 249 -9.04 -10.38 23.14
N SER A 250 -9.31 -11.67 23.34
CA SER A 250 -9.15 -12.68 22.31
C SER A 250 -10.05 -13.89 22.59
N ASN A 251 -10.68 -14.43 21.56
CA ASN A 251 -11.42 -15.68 21.62
C ASN A 251 -10.54 -16.91 21.28
N THR A 252 -9.23 -16.71 21.11
CA THR A 252 -8.23 -17.75 20.92
C THR A 252 -7.02 -17.49 21.82
N ASP A 253 -6.11 -18.45 21.92
CA ASP A 253 -4.79 -18.24 22.51
C ASP A 253 -4.06 -17.13 21.76
N TYR A 254 -3.35 -16.28 22.49
CA TYR A 254 -2.72 -15.10 21.92
C TYR A 254 -1.26 -14.90 22.35
N GLN A 255 -0.52 -14.15 21.56
CA GLN A 255 0.80 -13.65 21.91
C GLN A 255 0.87 -12.17 21.55
N VAL A 256 1.30 -11.34 22.51
CA VAL A 256 1.62 -9.92 22.27
C VAL A 256 3.13 -9.77 22.16
N THR A 257 3.56 -9.05 21.13
CA THR A 257 4.96 -8.71 20.91
C THR A 257 5.15 -7.20 20.93
N VAL A 258 6.34 -6.76 21.31
CA VAL A 258 6.76 -5.35 21.28
C VAL A 258 8.04 -5.20 20.47
N ARG A 259 8.14 -4.08 19.75
CA ARG A 259 9.36 -3.62 19.09
C ARG A 259 9.42 -2.11 19.05
N ALA A 260 10.60 -1.54 19.04
CA ALA A 260 10.80 -0.12 18.79
C ALA A 260 10.80 0.16 17.28
N LEU A 261 10.32 1.33 16.89
CA LEU A 261 10.31 1.78 15.48
C LEU A 261 11.63 2.46 15.09
N SER A 262 12.36 3.00 16.04
CA SER A 262 13.67 3.65 15.85
C SER A 262 14.78 2.85 16.54
N PRO A 263 16.05 2.95 16.10
CA PRO A 263 17.18 2.24 16.72
C PRO A 263 17.60 2.82 18.07
N GLU A 264 17.18 4.04 18.38
CA GLU A 264 17.57 4.79 19.59
C GLU A 264 16.47 5.76 20.01
N PHE A 265 16.52 6.25 21.23
CA PHE A 265 15.67 7.34 21.69
C PHE A 265 16.08 8.66 21.03
N SER A 266 15.07 9.43 20.56
CA SER A 266 15.30 10.77 20.04
C SER A 266 15.75 11.72 21.16
N SER A 267 16.81 12.51 20.91
CA SER A 267 17.30 13.52 21.84
C SER A 267 17.52 14.84 21.11
N SER A 268 17.33 15.95 21.80
CA SER A 268 17.72 17.29 21.33
C SER A 268 19.23 17.54 21.40
N SER A 269 20.00 16.66 22.07
CA SER A 269 21.44 16.71 22.16
C SER A 269 22.12 15.79 21.14
N ALA A 270 23.44 15.96 20.96
CA ALA A 270 24.24 15.07 20.14
C ALA A 270 24.41 13.67 20.75
N ASN A 271 24.07 13.49 22.01
CA ASN A 271 24.20 12.22 22.73
C ASN A 271 22.96 11.35 22.38
N LYS A 272 23.21 10.10 22.08
CA LYS A 272 22.20 9.10 21.75
C LYS A 272 22.02 8.15 22.93
N LEU A 273 20.77 7.84 23.26
CA LEU A 273 20.46 6.86 24.28
C LEU A 273 20.02 5.55 23.62
N PRO A 274 20.75 4.43 23.83
CA PRO A 274 20.35 3.13 23.29
C PRO A 274 18.99 2.69 23.86
N LEU A 275 18.25 1.91 23.07
CA LEU A 275 16.93 1.44 23.47
C LEU A 275 16.96 0.47 24.67
N ASP A 276 18.00 -0.35 24.75
CA ASP A 276 18.12 -1.46 25.71
C ASP A 276 18.34 -1.01 27.17
N VAL A 277 18.61 0.30 27.38
CA VAL A 277 18.64 0.88 28.73
C VAL A 277 17.26 0.90 29.38
N VAL A 278 16.20 0.94 28.61
CA VAL A 278 14.81 0.86 29.10
C VAL A 278 14.28 -0.54 28.92
N LYS A 279 13.75 -1.08 29.98
CA LYS A 279 13.10 -2.39 30.02
C LYS A 279 11.61 -2.23 30.20
N LEU A 280 10.86 -3.18 29.69
CA LEU A 280 9.42 -3.27 29.80
C LEU A 280 9.03 -4.63 30.35
N GLU A 281 8.13 -4.64 31.31
CA GLU A 281 7.46 -5.86 31.77
C GLU A 281 5.97 -5.62 31.98
N LEU A 282 5.22 -6.69 31.86
CA LEU A 282 3.81 -6.71 32.24
C LEU A 282 3.64 -7.33 33.61
N GLN A 283 2.77 -6.72 34.42
CA GLN A 283 2.41 -7.21 35.73
C GLN A 283 0.89 -7.50 35.75
N GLN A 284 0.46 -8.31 36.72
CA GLN A 284 -0.93 -8.75 36.83
C GLN A 284 -1.43 -9.47 35.55
N GLY A 285 -2.73 -9.61 35.36
CA GLY A 285 -3.32 -10.30 34.21
C GLY A 285 -2.97 -11.80 34.15
N VAL A 286 -3.59 -12.50 33.20
CA VAL A 286 -3.43 -13.96 32.99
C VAL A 286 -2.48 -14.20 31.80
N GLY A 287 -1.57 -15.16 31.96
CA GLY A 287 -0.62 -15.58 30.90
C GLY A 287 0.85 -15.50 31.33
N ASP A 288 1.70 -16.09 30.50
CA ASP A 288 3.16 -16.08 30.69
C ASP A 288 3.73 -14.73 30.25
N LYS A 289 4.39 -14.05 31.17
CA LYS A 289 4.93 -12.69 30.96
C LYS A 289 6.44 -12.74 30.82
N PHE A 290 6.95 -12.01 29.84
CA PHE A 290 8.37 -11.98 29.47
C PHE A 290 8.89 -10.53 29.58
N PRO A 291 9.73 -10.23 30.60
CA PRO A 291 10.41 -8.95 30.64
C PRO A 291 11.36 -8.79 29.44
N VAL A 292 11.34 -7.64 28.80
CA VAL A 292 12.15 -7.37 27.61
C VAL A 292 12.97 -6.10 27.74
N SER A 293 14.15 -6.08 27.15
CA SER A 293 14.89 -4.84 26.87
C SER A 293 14.40 -4.30 25.53
N LEU A 294 14.09 -3.00 25.44
CA LEU A 294 13.58 -2.42 24.21
C LEU A 294 14.58 -2.61 23.06
N SER A 295 14.11 -3.01 21.91
CA SER A 295 14.91 -3.20 20.69
C SER A 295 14.04 -3.10 19.43
N GLN A 296 14.65 -3.00 18.27
CA GLN A 296 13.93 -3.06 16.98
C GLN A 296 13.43 -4.47 16.61
N THR A 297 13.97 -5.51 17.26
CA THR A 297 13.51 -6.88 17.06
C THR A 297 12.23 -7.09 17.85
N ALA A 298 11.22 -7.67 17.21
CA ALA A 298 9.97 -8.03 17.87
C ALA A 298 10.21 -9.11 18.94
N GLN A 299 9.79 -8.83 20.19
CA GLN A 299 9.97 -9.70 21.33
C GLN A 299 8.63 -9.99 21.98
N PRO A 300 8.32 -11.24 22.35
CA PRO A 300 7.09 -11.54 23.09
C PRO A 300 7.14 -10.93 24.48
N ILE A 301 6.05 -10.27 24.90
CA ILE A 301 5.89 -9.72 26.26
C ILE A 301 4.85 -10.46 27.06
N VAL A 302 3.91 -11.11 26.40
CA VAL A 302 2.93 -12.01 27.04
C VAL A 302 2.44 -13.05 26.05
N LYS A 303 2.23 -14.28 26.54
CA LYS A 303 1.46 -15.33 25.90
C LYS A 303 0.34 -15.75 26.84
N GLY A 304 -0.88 -15.77 26.35
CA GLY A 304 -2.04 -16.09 27.16
C GLY A 304 -3.02 -17.02 26.46
N PRO A 305 -3.83 -17.76 27.23
CA PRO A 305 -4.95 -18.50 26.69
C PRO A 305 -6.04 -17.54 26.19
N THR A 306 -7.03 -18.09 25.51
CA THR A 306 -8.24 -17.35 25.17
C THR A 306 -8.79 -16.56 26.37
N THR A 307 -9.21 -15.32 26.12
CA THR A 307 -9.90 -14.51 27.14
C THR A 307 -11.41 -14.70 27.11
N ASN A 308 -11.93 -15.59 26.26
CA ASN A 308 -13.36 -15.79 26.01
C ASN A 308 -14.08 -14.47 25.65
N SER A 309 -13.46 -13.64 24.84
CA SER A 309 -13.95 -12.31 24.46
C SER A 309 -14.14 -11.33 25.62
N ALA A 310 -13.66 -11.65 26.83
CA ALA A 310 -13.61 -10.73 27.95
C ALA A 310 -12.27 -9.98 27.99
N PRO A 311 -12.23 -8.69 28.31
CA PRO A 311 -10.96 -7.96 28.38
C PRO A 311 -10.11 -8.39 29.58
N VAL A 312 -8.84 -8.72 29.32
CA VAL A 312 -7.82 -8.96 30.36
C VAL A 312 -6.87 -7.77 30.36
N SER A 313 -6.67 -7.19 31.56
CA SER A 313 -5.80 -6.02 31.73
C SER A 313 -4.50 -6.41 32.40
N PHE A 314 -3.42 -5.74 31.98
CA PHE A 314 -2.07 -5.85 32.52
C PHE A 314 -1.58 -4.46 32.92
N ASP A 315 -0.82 -4.38 34.00
CA ASP A 315 -0.06 -3.19 34.31
C ASP A 315 1.22 -3.20 33.47
N ILE A 316 1.57 -2.04 32.89
CA ILE A 316 2.84 -1.87 32.17
C ILE A 316 3.82 -1.21 33.11
N ARG A 317 4.97 -1.84 33.32
CA ARG A 317 6.11 -1.26 34.01
C ARG A 317 7.24 -0.95 33.05
N TYR A 318 7.63 0.32 32.94
CA TYR A 318 8.88 0.74 32.33
C TYR A 318 9.91 0.95 33.44
N TYR A 319 11.14 0.45 33.22
CA TYR A 319 12.18 0.58 34.22
C TYR A 319 13.57 0.56 33.62
N THR A 320 14.51 1.11 34.37
CA THR A 320 15.95 1.00 34.13
C THR A 320 16.62 0.21 35.27
N ILE A 321 17.72 -0.44 34.98
CA ILE A 321 18.54 -1.08 36.01
C ILE A 321 19.53 -0.05 36.49
N GLY A 322 19.78 0.00 37.81
CA GLY A 322 20.79 0.89 38.39
C GLY A 322 22.21 0.55 37.95
N ASP A 323 23.10 1.55 37.98
CA ASP A 323 24.53 1.46 37.62
C ASP A 323 24.79 0.99 36.16
N ASP A 324 23.84 1.16 35.27
CA ASP A 324 24.06 0.96 33.84
C ASP A 324 24.82 2.19 33.28
N ARG A 325 26.15 2.12 33.26
CA ARG A 325 27.08 3.21 32.86
C ARG A 325 27.36 3.21 31.36
N ARG A 326 26.40 2.97 30.52
CA ARG A 326 26.58 3.04 29.07
C ARG A 326 26.53 4.46 28.51
#